data_42eb0c4714a108a280d86636c7bee3bf
#
_entry.id   42eb0c4714a108a280d86636c7bee3bf
#
_cell.length_a   1.000
_cell.length_b   1.000
_cell.length_c   1.000
_cell.angle_alpha   90.00
_cell.angle_beta   90.00
_cell.angle_gamma   90.00
#
_symmetry.space_group_name_H-M   'P 1'
#
loop_
_entity.id
_entity.type
_entity.pdbx_description
1 polymer ?
#
loop_
_entity_poly.entity_id
_entity_poly.type
_entity_poly.pdbx_seq_one_letter_code
_entity_poly.pdbx_strand_id
1 'polypeptide(L)'
;MYLRRLAGFSGRISQGLSAARKSAAGLLASQSARLQDGKLPGWLAPTASRSFCSTFPGEERETRAAEAPVPTAEFLEFEDHLILKYKGVKLMLNYVWLRDHCRTGVNHLTGEHVVDSVTIDPNIQPVNVTVEEVTLGITWPDGHQSEYGLDWLLSNTYEGKKHVLGTLEPFLWNAAALTASPPPRVLYKDYLADDRQLAKVLHTLMKYGFAFVEEAPVTMEATLAVAERISHVRETFFGKHWFVTSDFERHDTGYTTAALPVHTDNTHFNEPTGLIVTQMLEEGDSGGTSLLVDGFHAAEKLRQDDPEGFAVLSSLPVPHHFLEPFLHTTGAGPVVELEPGSRRELKMMRFGVLPV
;
A
#
# COMPACT_ATOMS: atom_id res chain seq x y z
N MET A 1 -12.20 9.39 -36.99
CA MET A 1 -11.36 9.84 -38.13
C MET A 1 -9.92 9.99 -37.67
N TYR A 2 -9.30 8.92 -37.11
CA TYR A 2 -7.91 8.92 -36.63
C TYR A 2 -7.27 7.52 -36.73
N LEU A 3 -7.30 6.94 -37.93
CA LEU A 3 -6.70 5.59 -38.20
C LEU A 3 -5.98 5.53 -39.55
N ARG A 4 -5.30 6.60 -39.99
CA ARG A 4 -4.58 6.58 -41.27
C ARG A 4 -3.17 7.21 -41.25
N ARG A 5 -2.42 7.14 -40.14
CA ARG A 5 -1.01 7.62 -40.12
C ARG A 5 -0.01 6.72 -39.40
N LEU A 6 -0.29 5.41 -39.26
CA LEU A 6 0.66 4.45 -38.66
C LEU A 6 1.22 3.42 -39.66
N ALA A 7 1.04 3.59 -40.95
CA ALA A 7 1.55 2.65 -41.97
C ALA A 7 3.00 2.92 -42.44
N GLY A 8 3.69 3.93 -41.88
CA GLY A 8 5.05 4.33 -42.33
C GLY A 8 6.21 3.92 -41.40
N PHE A 9 5.96 3.29 -40.25
CA PHE A 9 7.00 3.03 -39.22
C PHE A 9 7.38 1.54 -39.06
N SER A 10 6.82 0.65 -39.85
CA SER A 10 7.04 -0.81 -39.72
C SER A 10 8.38 -1.31 -40.23
N GLY A 11 9.12 -0.51 -41.01
CA GLY A 11 10.36 -0.96 -41.68
C GLY A 11 11.65 -0.88 -40.84
N ARG A 12 11.68 -0.17 -39.74
CA ARG A 12 12.89 -0.03 -38.92
C ARG A 12 12.88 -0.76 -37.57
N ILE A 13 11.73 -1.25 -37.13
CA ILE A 13 11.59 -2.00 -35.87
C ILE A 13 11.98 -3.47 -36.04
N SER A 14 11.86 -4.03 -37.26
CA SER A 14 12.17 -5.44 -37.51
C SER A 14 13.69 -5.76 -37.46
N GLN A 15 14.57 -4.79 -37.73
CA GLN A 15 16.01 -5.03 -37.66
C GLN A 15 16.58 -4.92 -36.24
N GLY A 16 16.00 -4.10 -35.38
CA GLY A 16 16.38 -3.98 -33.96
C GLY A 16 15.97 -5.21 -33.12
N LEU A 17 14.80 -5.79 -33.41
CA LEU A 17 14.31 -6.97 -32.71
C LEU A 17 15.07 -8.26 -33.06
N SER A 18 15.68 -8.35 -34.26
CA SER A 18 16.51 -9.49 -34.64
C SER A 18 17.86 -9.51 -33.90
N ALA A 19 18.45 -8.36 -33.62
CA ALA A 19 19.69 -8.26 -32.85
C ALA A 19 19.45 -8.55 -31.34
N ALA A 20 18.36 -8.06 -30.78
CA ALA A 20 17.98 -8.30 -29.38
C ALA A 20 17.63 -9.78 -29.11
N ARG A 21 16.97 -10.46 -30.06
CA ARG A 21 16.67 -11.90 -29.94
C ARG A 21 17.91 -12.79 -29.99
N LYS A 22 18.95 -12.41 -30.74
CA LYS A 22 20.22 -13.18 -30.78
C LYS A 22 21.02 -13.01 -29.49
N SER A 23 20.97 -11.85 -28.84
CA SER A 23 21.61 -11.61 -27.54
C SER A 23 20.93 -12.35 -26.41
N ALA A 24 19.59 -12.39 -26.39
CA ALA A 24 18.83 -13.11 -25.36
C ALA A 24 18.96 -14.65 -25.47
N ALA A 25 19.05 -15.20 -26.70
CA ALA A 25 19.28 -16.63 -26.90
C ALA A 25 20.67 -17.06 -26.44
N GLY A 26 21.70 -16.18 -26.56
CA GLY A 26 23.05 -16.45 -26.08
C GLY A 26 23.14 -16.45 -24.54
N LEU A 27 22.38 -15.60 -23.86
CA LEU A 27 22.33 -15.57 -22.39
C LEU A 27 21.59 -16.76 -21.77
N LEU A 28 20.51 -17.21 -22.40
CA LEU A 28 19.76 -18.40 -21.95
C LEU A 28 20.53 -19.71 -22.13
N ALA A 29 21.35 -19.80 -23.20
CA ALA A 29 22.20 -20.98 -23.42
C ALA A 29 23.36 -21.08 -22.41
N SER A 30 23.86 -19.94 -21.89
CA SER A 30 24.93 -19.94 -20.88
C SER A 30 24.42 -20.23 -19.46
N GLN A 31 23.13 -20.05 -19.20
CA GLN A 31 22.53 -20.37 -17.87
C GLN A 31 22.10 -21.84 -17.76
N SER A 32 21.70 -22.49 -18.84
CA SER A 32 21.34 -23.93 -18.82
C SER A 32 22.55 -24.87 -18.67
N ALA A 33 23.75 -24.41 -18.98
CA ALA A 33 24.98 -25.21 -18.81
C ALA A 33 25.50 -25.23 -17.36
N ARG A 34 24.97 -24.41 -16.44
CA ARG A 34 25.41 -24.33 -15.03
C ARG A 34 24.50 -25.08 -14.04
N LEU A 35 23.44 -25.74 -14.51
CA LEU A 35 22.49 -26.46 -13.67
C LEU A 35 22.75 -27.97 -13.57
N GLN A 36 23.87 -28.47 -14.08
CA GLN A 36 24.20 -29.90 -14.04
C GLN A 36 25.10 -30.34 -12.83
N ASP A 37 25.62 -29.42 -12.06
CA ASP A 37 26.39 -29.77 -10.84
C ASP A 37 25.53 -29.55 -9.59
N GLY A 38 24.73 -30.51 -9.22
CA GLY A 38 23.77 -30.61 -8.13
C GLY A 38 24.15 -30.11 -6.73
N LYS A 39 24.63 -28.87 -6.59
CA LYS A 39 24.79 -28.19 -5.27
C LYS A 39 24.05 -26.88 -5.29
N LEU A 40 22.90 -26.84 -4.63
CA LEU A 40 22.18 -25.61 -4.29
C LEU A 40 23.00 -24.82 -3.25
N PRO A 41 23.10 -23.48 -3.39
CA PRO A 41 23.72 -22.64 -2.37
C PRO A 41 22.94 -22.71 -1.06
N GLY A 42 23.64 -22.86 0.06
CA GLY A 42 23.11 -23.19 1.39
C GLY A 42 22.33 -22.10 2.13
N TRP A 43 21.58 -21.23 1.46
CA TRP A 43 20.74 -20.21 2.07
C TRP A 43 19.23 -20.38 1.80
N LEU A 44 18.82 -21.55 1.30
CA LEU A 44 17.41 -22.00 1.24
C LEU A 44 17.14 -23.11 2.28
N ALA A 45 17.61 -22.93 3.52
CA ALA A 45 17.07 -23.72 4.61
C ALA A 45 15.79 -23.04 5.11
N PRO A 46 14.67 -23.77 5.28
CA PRO A 46 13.47 -23.19 5.86
C PRO A 46 13.77 -22.79 7.30
N THR A 47 13.80 -21.48 7.57
CA THR A 47 13.77 -21.00 8.94
C THR A 47 12.43 -21.41 9.53
N ALA A 48 12.48 -22.28 10.51
CA ALA A 48 11.33 -22.70 11.30
C ALA A 48 10.56 -21.43 11.75
N SER A 49 9.28 -21.41 11.47
CA SER A 49 8.35 -20.41 11.99
C SER A 49 8.43 -20.46 13.52
N ARG A 50 9.13 -19.51 14.12
CA ARG A 50 9.02 -19.29 15.56
C ARG A 50 7.67 -18.64 15.82
N SER A 51 6.75 -19.41 16.36
CA SER A 51 5.59 -18.90 17.07
C SER A 51 6.12 -17.93 18.14
N PHE A 52 5.80 -16.66 17.98
CA PHE A 52 6.01 -15.66 19.02
C PHE A 52 5.01 -15.91 20.13
N CYS A 53 5.34 -16.82 21.04
CA CYS A 53 4.71 -16.90 22.35
C CYS A 53 5.62 -16.08 23.29
N SER A 54 5.25 -14.83 23.55
CA SER A 54 5.89 -13.99 24.56
C SER A 54 5.47 -14.50 25.94
N THR A 55 6.30 -15.34 26.56
CA THR A 55 6.21 -15.57 28.01
C THR A 55 6.90 -14.43 28.74
N PHE A 56 6.09 -13.55 29.34
CA PHE A 56 6.56 -12.68 30.42
C PHE A 56 6.63 -13.49 31.71
N PRO A 57 7.67 -13.33 32.56
CA PRO A 57 7.75 -14.00 33.86
C PRO A 57 6.65 -13.49 34.77
N GLY A 58 5.88 -14.41 35.34
CA GLY A 58 4.72 -14.16 36.13
C GLY A 58 5.04 -13.60 37.51
N GLU A 59 4.16 -12.75 37.98
CA GLU A 59 3.79 -12.67 39.39
C GLU A 59 2.47 -13.41 39.57
N GLU A 60 2.51 -14.49 40.35
CA GLU A 60 1.33 -15.20 40.81
C GLU A 60 0.48 -14.29 41.69
N ARG A 61 -0.65 -13.86 41.17
CA ARG A 61 -1.81 -13.46 41.95
C ARG A 61 -3.03 -14.18 41.41
N GLU A 62 -3.39 -15.27 42.07
CA GLU A 62 -4.73 -15.84 41.93
C GLU A 62 -5.79 -14.80 42.31
N THR A 63 -6.35 -14.16 41.31
CA THR A 63 -7.67 -13.57 41.40
C THR A 63 -8.50 -14.26 40.30
N ARG A 64 -9.51 -15.03 40.72
CA ARG A 64 -10.58 -15.50 39.83
C ARG A 64 -11.06 -14.30 39.02
N ALA A 65 -10.57 -14.18 37.78
CA ALA A 65 -11.16 -13.27 36.82
C ALA A 65 -12.57 -13.81 36.54
N ALA A 66 -13.57 -12.98 36.78
CA ALA A 66 -14.92 -13.22 36.29
C ALA A 66 -14.79 -13.40 34.77
N GLU A 67 -15.28 -14.52 34.24
CA GLU A 67 -15.34 -14.76 32.81
C GLU A 67 -16.05 -13.58 32.19
N ALA A 68 -15.34 -12.87 31.31
CA ALA A 68 -15.95 -11.80 30.52
C ALA A 68 -17.09 -12.43 29.70
N PRO A 69 -18.29 -11.83 29.67
CA PRO A 69 -19.42 -12.38 28.93
C PRO A 69 -18.98 -12.62 27.47
N VAL A 70 -19.23 -13.84 26.98
CA VAL A 70 -18.99 -14.19 25.59
C VAL A 70 -19.74 -13.18 24.72
N PRO A 71 -19.08 -12.45 23.80
CA PRO A 71 -19.75 -11.45 23.00
C PRO A 71 -20.82 -12.13 22.13
N THR A 72 -22.08 -11.85 22.38
CA THR A 72 -23.20 -12.34 21.59
C THR A 72 -23.15 -11.71 20.21
N ALA A 73 -23.09 -12.54 19.16
CA ALA A 73 -23.23 -12.08 17.80
C ALA A 73 -24.69 -12.20 17.36
N GLU A 74 -25.18 -11.21 16.63
CA GLU A 74 -26.54 -11.17 16.06
C GLU A 74 -26.41 -11.04 14.54
N PHE A 75 -27.31 -11.68 13.78
CA PHE A 75 -27.31 -11.53 12.33
C PHE A 75 -28.72 -11.29 11.78
N LEU A 76 -28.77 -10.69 10.60
CA LEU A 76 -29.96 -10.47 9.78
C LEU A 76 -29.65 -10.93 8.36
N GLU A 77 -30.53 -11.75 7.78
CA GLU A 77 -30.44 -12.26 6.43
C GLU A 77 -31.18 -11.36 5.44
N PHE A 78 -30.55 -11.17 4.25
CA PHE A 78 -31.11 -10.48 3.09
C PHE A 78 -30.99 -11.40 1.86
N GLU A 79 -31.42 -10.93 0.70
CA GLU A 79 -31.46 -11.73 -0.51
C GLU A 79 -30.07 -12.19 -1.00
N ASP A 80 -29.04 -11.33 -0.93
CA ASP A 80 -27.70 -11.56 -1.46
C ASP A 80 -26.58 -11.48 -0.39
N HIS A 81 -26.93 -11.13 0.84
CA HIS A 81 -25.98 -10.97 1.94
C HIS A 81 -26.63 -11.18 3.31
N LEU A 82 -25.80 -11.31 4.33
CA LEU A 82 -26.20 -11.13 5.71
C LEU A 82 -25.45 -9.99 6.39
N ILE A 83 -26.08 -9.36 7.37
CA ILE A 83 -25.43 -8.40 8.26
C ILE A 83 -25.17 -9.09 9.58
N LEU A 84 -23.89 -9.23 9.94
CA LEU A 84 -23.45 -9.78 11.22
C LEU A 84 -23.00 -8.63 12.13
N LYS A 85 -23.56 -8.56 13.33
CA LYS A 85 -23.12 -7.62 14.36
C LYS A 85 -22.28 -8.35 15.38
N TYR A 86 -20.99 -7.99 15.46
CA TYR A 86 -20.04 -8.62 16.35
C TYR A 86 -19.05 -7.60 16.93
N LYS A 87 -18.82 -7.63 18.23
CA LYS A 87 -17.96 -6.67 18.95
C LYS A 87 -18.25 -5.18 18.61
N GLY A 88 -19.55 -4.87 18.42
CA GLY A 88 -19.99 -3.50 18.09
C GLY A 88 -19.83 -3.10 16.61
N VAL A 89 -19.24 -3.94 15.78
CA VAL A 89 -19.07 -3.73 14.33
C VAL A 89 -20.18 -4.43 13.58
N LYS A 90 -20.74 -3.77 12.55
CA LYS A 90 -21.66 -4.37 11.58
C LYS A 90 -20.88 -4.79 10.35
N LEU A 91 -20.83 -6.08 10.07
CA LEU A 91 -20.15 -6.68 8.92
C LEU A 91 -21.20 -7.02 7.87
N MET A 92 -21.06 -6.52 6.65
CA MET A 92 -21.87 -6.89 5.50
C MET A 92 -21.17 -8.06 4.77
N LEU A 93 -21.79 -9.23 4.78
CA LEU A 93 -21.21 -10.48 4.31
C LEU A 93 -22.02 -11.01 3.13
N ASN A 94 -21.58 -10.74 1.90
CA ASN A 94 -22.21 -11.27 0.70
C ASN A 94 -22.09 -12.80 0.65
N TYR A 95 -23.15 -13.50 0.26
CA TYR A 95 -23.17 -14.97 0.24
C TYR A 95 -22.16 -15.55 -0.75
N VAL A 96 -22.01 -14.95 -1.94
CA VAL A 96 -21.00 -15.35 -2.90
C VAL A 96 -19.58 -15.21 -2.33
N TRP A 97 -19.31 -14.12 -1.59
CA TRP A 97 -18.02 -13.92 -0.94
C TRP A 97 -17.79 -14.96 0.16
N LEU A 98 -18.79 -15.24 0.99
CA LEU A 98 -18.71 -16.28 2.02
C LEU A 98 -18.42 -17.65 1.38
N ARG A 99 -19.18 -18.03 0.33
CA ARG A 99 -18.97 -19.34 -0.33
C ARG A 99 -17.59 -19.47 -0.95
N ASP A 100 -17.11 -18.41 -1.59
CA ASP A 100 -15.79 -18.35 -2.20
C ASP A 100 -14.66 -18.44 -1.15
N HIS A 101 -14.80 -17.72 -0.04
CA HIS A 101 -13.78 -17.67 1.03
C HIS A 101 -13.93 -18.79 2.08
N CYS A 102 -14.66 -19.86 1.76
CA CYS A 102 -14.76 -21.01 2.66
C CYS A 102 -13.37 -21.59 2.97
N ARG A 103 -13.09 -21.77 4.26
CA ARG A 103 -11.78 -22.21 4.73
C ARG A 103 -11.40 -23.62 4.27
N THR A 104 -12.37 -24.46 3.91
CA THR A 104 -12.13 -25.77 3.31
C THR A 104 -11.64 -25.70 1.87
N GLY A 105 -11.83 -24.55 1.20
CA GLY A 105 -11.35 -24.27 -0.16
C GLY A 105 -9.91 -23.70 -0.20
N VAL A 106 -9.13 -23.80 0.89
CA VAL A 106 -7.76 -23.28 0.97
C VAL A 106 -6.77 -24.43 1.11
N ASN A 107 -5.72 -24.42 0.30
CA ASN A 107 -4.61 -25.34 0.46
C ASN A 107 -3.84 -25.01 1.75
N HIS A 108 -3.81 -25.94 2.70
CA HIS A 108 -3.20 -25.71 4.01
C HIS A 108 -1.67 -25.55 3.99
N LEU A 109 -1.00 -26.00 2.93
CA LEU A 109 0.45 -25.90 2.78
C LEU A 109 0.87 -24.56 2.16
N THR A 110 0.13 -24.10 1.13
CA THR A 110 0.48 -22.88 0.38
C THR A 110 -0.32 -21.67 0.81
N GLY A 111 -1.46 -21.85 1.49
CA GLY A 111 -2.40 -20.79 1.79
C GLY A 111 -3.23 -20.31 0.59
N GLU A 112 -3.04 -20.93 -0.56
CA GLU A 112 -3.70 -20.55 -1.81
C GLU A 112 -5.14 -21.09 -1.87
N HIS A 113 -6.00 -20.33 -2.52
CA HIS A 113 -7.36 -20.72 -2.82
C HIS A 113 -7.39 -21.78 -3.93
N VAL A 114 -8.10 -22.89 -3.73
CA VAL A 114 -8.14 -24.00 -4.69
C VAL A 114 -9.50 -24.16 -5.39
N VAL A 115 -10.50 -23.38 -4.96
CA VAL A 115 -11.81 -23.36 -5.60
C VAL A 115 -11.78 -22.35 -6.74
N ASP A 116 -12.29 -22.74 -7.90
CA ASP A 116 -12.49 -21.82 -9.02
C ASP A 116 -13.76 -20.98 -8.75
N SER A 117 -13.55 -19.69 -8.44
CA SER A 117 -14.63 -18.75 -8.09
C SER A 117 -15.71 -18.65 -9.18
N VAL A 118 -15.37 -18.91 -10.46
CA VAL A 118 -16.34 -18.91 -11.58
C VAL A 118 -17.38 -20.01 -11.46
N THR A 119 -17.09 -21.08 -10.72
CA THR A 119 -18.03 -22.20 -10.52
C THR A 119 -19.10 -21.91 -9.46
N ILE A 120 -18.97 -20.83 -8.71
CA ILE A 120 -19.93 -20.43 -7.67
C ILE A 120 -21.05 -19.62 -8.34
N ASP A 121 -22.30 -19.99 -8.08
CA ASP A 121 -23.44 -19.20 -8.52
C ASP A 121 -23.40 -17.81 -7.87
N PRO A 122 -23.35 -16.71 -8.64
CA PRO A 122 -23.32 -15.36 -8.09
C PRO A 122 -24.55 -14.99 -7.28
N ASN A 123 -25.67 -15.72 -7.45
CA ASN A 123 -26.92 -15.55 -6.72
C ASN A 123 -27.11 -16.63 -5.64
N ILE A 124 -26.05 -17.31 -5.25
CA ILE A 124 -26.13 -18.36 -4.23
C ILE A 124 -26.74 -17.83 -2.94
N GLN A 125 -27.68 -18.58 -2.39
CA GLN A 125 -28.31 -18.30 -1.09
C GLN A 125 -28.08 -19.47 -0.13
N PRO A 126 -27.90 -19.25 1.17
CA PRO A 126 -27.78 -20.32 2.14
C PRO A 126 -29.11 -21.05 2.33
N VAL A 127 -29.04 -22.32 2.63
CA VAL A 127 -30.19 -23.11 3.11
C VAL A 127 -30.42 -22.88 4.59
N ASN A 128 -29.34 -22.70 5.35
CA ASN A 128 -29.39 -22.45 6.79
C ASN A 128 -28.18 -21.64 7.22
N VAL A 129 -28.35 -20.72 8.16
CA VAL A 129 -27.33 -19.92 8.80
C VAL A 129 -27.44 -20.08 10.31
N THR A 130 -26.33 -20.37 10.98
CA THR A 130 -26.27 -20.48 12.44
C THR A 130 -25.12 -19.64 12.98
N VAL A 131 -25.26 -19.09 14.16
CA VAL A 131 -24.18 -18.45 14.90
C VAL A 131 -24.09 -19.13 16.26
N GLU A 132 -22.95 -19.74 16.54
CA GLU A 132 -22.65 -20.42 17.79
C GLU A 132 -21.39 -19.81 18.41
N GLU A 133 -21.51 -19.31 19.63
CA GLU A 133 -20.42 -18.70 20.42
C GLU A 133 -19.50 -17.77 19.61
N VAL A 134 -18.54 -18.34 18.89
CA VAL A 134 -17.50 -17.62 18.13
C VAL A 134 -17.44 -18.01 16.64
N THR A 135 -18.45 -18.75 16.15
CA THR A 135 -18.48 -19.31 14.79
C THR A 135 -19.76 -18.98 14.07
N LEU A 136 -19.65 -18.58 12.80
CA LEU A 136 -20.74 -18.50 11.83
C LEU A 136 -20.73 -19.78 10.98
N GLY A 137 -21.79 -20.59 11.06
CA GLY A 137 -22.01 -21.78 10.25
C GLY A 137 -22.99 -21.51 9.12
N ILE A 138 -22.72 -22.02 7.91
CA ILE A 138 -23.58 -21.87 6.73
C ILE A 138 -23.71 -23.21 6.02
N THR A 139 -24.95 -23.63 5.74
CA THR A 139 -25.24 -24.77 4.86
C THR A 139 -25.72 -24.24 3.51
N TRP A 140 -25.09 -24.70 2.45
CA TRP A 140 -25.37 -24.29 1.07
C TRP A 140 -26.29 -25.27 0.34
N PRO A 141 -26.95 -24.87 -0.77
CA PRO A 141 -27.87 -25.73 -1.53
C PRO A 141 -27.22 -26.99 -2.10
N ASP A 142 -25.94 -27.00 -2.36
CA ASP A 142 -25.16 -28.15 -2.82
C ASP A 142 -24.78 -29.13 -1.70
N GLY A 143 -25.23 -28.85 -0.47
CA GLY A 143 -24.90 -29.63 0.73
C GLY A 143 -23.55 -29.28 1.35
N HIS A 144 -22.80 -28.36 0.76
CA HIS A 144 -21.55 -27.89 1.32
C HIS A 144 -21.80 -27.14 2.65
N GLN A 145 -20.90 -27.33 3.61
CA GLN A 145 -20.94 -26.62 4.89
C GLN A 145 -19.69 -25.74 5.02
N SER A 146 -19.93 -24.49 5.40
CA SER A 146 -18.86 -23.52 5.66
C SER A 146 -18.90 -23.08 7.11
N GLU A 147 -17.73 -22.96 7.72
CA GLU A 147 -17.57 -22.45 9.07
C GLU A 147 -16.56 -21.30 9.06
N TYR A 148 -16.90 -20.19 9.75
CA TYR A 148 -16.05 -18.99 9.84
C TYR A 148 -15.96 -18.57 11.29
N GLY A 149 -14.75 -18.47 11.83
CA GLY A 149 -14.53 -17.82 13.11
C GLY A 149 -14.93 -16.34 13.04
N LEU A 150 -15.68 -15.84 14.02
CA LEU A 150 -16.16 -14.45 14.02
C LEU A 150 -15.01 -13.44 14.05
N ASP A 151 -13.92 -13.75 14.74
CA ASP A 151 -12.71 -12.91 14.75
C ASP A 151 -11.98 -12.91 13.39
N TRP A 152 -12.05 -14.04 12.65
CA TRP A 152 -11.55 -14.09 11.29
C TRP A 152 -12.38 -13.21 10.35
N LEU A 153 -13.71 -13.26 10.44
CA LEU A 153 -14.59 -12.37 9.67
C LEU A 153 -14.32 -10.91 10.00
N LEU A 154 -14.21 -10.55 11.27
CA LEU A 154 -13.86 -9.20 11.69
C LEU A 154 -12.51 -8.75 11.12
N SER A 155 -11.54 -9.63 10.99
CA SER A 155 -10.20 -9.29 10.49
C SER A 155 -10.11 -9.25 8.96
N ASN A 156 -11.04 -9.89 8.23
CA ASN A 156 -10.95 -10.08 6.78
C ASN A 156 -12.02 -9.36 5.96
N THR A 157 -13.08 -8.86 6.60
CA THR A 157 -14.07 -8.01 5.94
C THR A 157 -13.61 -6.56 5.87
N TYR A 158 -14.20 -5.79 4.95
CA TYR A 158 -13.86 -4.38 4.77
C TYR A 158 -14.13 -3.57 6.06
N GLU A 159 -15.31 -3.69 6.62
CA GLU A 159 -15.72 -2.98 7.84
C GLU A 159 -14.88 -3.41 9.03
N GLY A 160 -14.57 -4.70 9.12
CA GLY A 160 -13.74 -5.23 10.18
C GLY A 160 -12.30 -4.78 10.10
N LYS A 161 -11.69 -4.80 8.92
CA LYS A 161 -10.34 -4.24 8.68
C LYS A 161 -10.29 -2.76 9.03
N LYS A 162 -11.29 -2.00 8.61
CA LYS A 162 -11.40 -0.59 8.97
C LYS A 162 -11.47 -0.38 10.47
N HIS A 163 -12.25 -1.21 11.19
CA HIS A 163 -12.33 -1.16 12.65
C HIS A 163 -10.98 -1.46 13.31
N VAL A 164 -10.28 -2.49 12.85
CA VAL A 164 -8.94 -2.85 13.36
C VAL A 164 -7.90 -1.78 13.02
N LEU A 165 -7.98 -1.20 11.81
CA LEU A 165 -7.06 -0.14 11.35
C LEU A 165 -7.49 1.26 11.82
N GLY A 166 -8.68 1.44 12.33
CA GLY A 166 -9.23 2.74 12.76
C GLY A 166 -8.43 3.43 13.86
N THR A 167 -7.57 2.71 14.59
CA THR A 167 -6.57 3.27 15.50
C THR A 167 -5.43 4.00 14.79
N LEU A 168 -5.34 3.87 13.46
CA LEU A 168 -4.32 4.45 12.60
C LEU A 168 -4.89 5.56 11.70
N GLU A 169 -6.01 6.17 12.10
CA GLU A 169 -6.58 7.29 11.35
C GLU A 169 -5.57 8.44 11.21
N PRO A 170 -5.46 9.04 10.00
CA PRO A 170 -4.59 10.18 9.77
C PRO A 170 -4.94 11.35 10.70
N PHE A 171 -3.93 11.93 11.29
CA PHE A 171 -4.05 13.18 12.04
C PHE A 171 -3.92 14.34 11.06
N LEU A 172 -5.05 14.95 10.69
CA LEU A 172 -5.06 16.12 9.82
C LEU A 172 -4.48 17.33 10.54
N TRP A 173 -3.41 17.88 9.99
CA TRP A 173 -2.65 18.91 10.68
C TRP A 173 -2.47 20.20 9.88
N ASN A 174 -2.25 21.26 10.59
CA ASN A 174 -1.71 22.55 10.14
C ASN A 174 -0.52 22.93 11.03
N ALA A 175 0.11 24.06 10.78
CA ALA A 175 1.28 24.50 11.53
C ALA A 175 1.01 24.59 13.06
N ALA A 176 -0.15 25.08 13.47
CA ALA A 176 -0.52 25.18 14.89
C ALA A 176 -0.69 23.80 15.54
N ALA A 177 -1.35 22.86 14.85
CA ALA A 177 -1.55 21.50 15.31
C ALA A 177 -0.21 20.74 15.45
N LEU A 178 0.72 20.88 14.50
CA LEU A 178 2.06 20.30 14.59
C LEU A 178 2.90 20.90 15.71
N THR A 179 2.76 22.19 15.98
CA THR A 179 3.44 22.85 17.12
C THR A 179 2.92 22.29 18.44
N ALA A 180 1.61 22.07 18.57
CA ALA A 180 0.97 21.52 19.76
C ALA A 180 1.24 20.01 19.95
N SER A 181 1.35 19.25 18.86
CA SER A 181 1.58 17.80 18.87
C SER A 181 2.59 17.42 17.78
N PRO A 182 3.89 17.66 18.02
CA PRO A 182 4.92 17.33 17.04
C PRO A 182 5.06 15.81 16.88
N PRO A 183 5.36 15.33 15.65
CA PRO A 183 5.60 13.92 15.43
C PRO A 183 6.85 13.45 16.19
N PRO A 184 6.83 12.21 16.71
CA PRO A 184 8.00 11.64 17.36
C PRO A 184 9.13 11.46 16.37
N ARG A 185 10.38 11.62 16.86
CA ARG A 185 11.61 11.41 16.08
C ARG A 185 12.31 10.15 16.54
N VAL A 186 13.08 9.51 15.66
CA VAL A 186 13.78 8.26 15.93
C VAL A 186 15.22 8.39 15.48
N LEU A 187 16.16 7.93 16.30
CA LEU A 187 17.58 7.92 15.93
C LEU A 187 17.86 6.81 14.92
N TYR A 188 18.68 7.08 13.92
CA TYR A 188 19.06 6.16 12.85
C TYR A 188 19.55 4.80 13.36
N LYS A 189 20.47 4.81 14.35
CA LYS A 189 21.02 3.57 14.92
C LYS A 189 19.94 2.71 15.58
N ASP A 190 19.00 3.34 16.28
CA ASP A 190 17.92 2.64 16.99
C ASP A 190 16.86 2.15 15.99
N TYR A 191 16.58 2.95 14.95
CA TYR A 191 15.71 2.57 13.85
C TYR A 191 16.20 1.31 13.12
N LEU A 192 17.49 1.17 12.88
CA LEU A 192 18.04 -0.02 12.21
C LEU A 192 18.11 -1.24 13.14
N ALA A 193 18.25 -1.06 14.45
CA ALA A 193 18.51 -2.14 15.39
C ALA A 193 17.24 -2.72 16.04
N ASP A 194 16.15 -1.94 16.18
CA ASP A 194 14.96 -2.32 16.96
C ASP A 194 13.68 -2.18 16.13
N ASP A 195 12.94 -3.29 15.97
CA ASP A 195 11.66 -3.34 15.26
C ASP A 195 10.58 -2.43 15.90
N ARG A 196 10.67 -2.14 17.20
CA ARG A 196 9.77 -1.21 17.87
C ARG A 196 10.01 0.23 17.40
N GLN A 197 11.24 0.60 17.07
CA GLN A 197 11.53 1.91 16.50
C GLN A 197 11.10 2.00 15.03
N LEU A 198 11.23 0.93 14.26
CA LEU A 198 10.62 0.82 12.94
C LEU A 198 9.09 0.98 13.03
N ALA A 199 8.43 0.24 13.92
CA ALA A 199 6.99 0.36 14.14
C ALA A 199 6.59 1.80 14.50
N LYS A 200 7.38 2.49 15.34
CA LYS A 200 7.16 3.90 15.70
C LYS A 200 7.23 4.82 14.48
N VAL A 201 8.20 4.62 13.57
CA VAL A 201 8.31 5.37 12.32
C VAL A 201 7.11 5.10 11.43
N LEU A 202 6.71 3.83 11.24
CA LEU A 202 5.55 3.46 10.42
C LEU A 202 4.25 4.05 10.96
N HIS A 203 4.02 3.99 12.27
CA HIS A 203 2.89 4.65 12.91
C HIS A 203 2.89 6.17 12.71
N THR A 204 4.07 6.79 12.79
CA THR A 204 4.23 8.23 12.56
C THR A 204 3.89 8.59 11.11
N LEU A 205 4.38 7.81 10.14
CA LEU A 205 4.06 7.96 8.72
C LEU A 205 2.54 7.85 8.47
N MET A 206 1.89 6.83 9.03
CA MET A 206 0.44 6.64 8.86
C MET A 206 -0.36 7.75 9.51
N LYS A 207 0.08 8.26 10.64
CA LYS A 207 -0.63 9.30 11.39
C LYS A 207 -0.42 10.70 10.81
N TYR A 208 0.81 11.07 10.47
CA TYR A 208 1.19 12.43 10.08
C TYR A 208 1.48 12.59 8.60
N GLY A 209 1.65 11.49 7.85
CA GLY A 209 2.07 11.49 6.45
C GLY A 209 3.58 11.69 6.25
N PHE A 210 4.34 11.92 7.33
CA PHE A 210 5.80 12.05 7.30
C PHE A 210 6.43 11.64 8.64
N ALA A 211 7.72 11.29 8.63
CA ALA A 211 8.49 10.96 9.83
C ALA A 211 9.95 11.40 9.67
N PHE A 212 10.65 11.58 10.81
CA PHE A 212 12.07 11.91 10.84
C PHE A 212 12.88 10.77 11.45
N VAL A 213 13.93 10.37 10.73
CA VAL A 213 15.01 9.52 11.24
C VAL A 213 16.24 10.40 11.35
N GLU A 214 16.69 10.65 12.59
CA GLU A 214 17.74 11.63 12.90
C GLU A 214 19.11 10.96 13.03
N GLU A 215 20.16 11.75 12.91
CA GLU A 215 21.56 11.31 13.05
C GLU A 215 21.95 10.20 12.05
N ALA A 216 21.31 10.16 10.89
CA ALA A 216 21.77 9.27 9.83
C ALA A 216 23.12 9.77 9.30
N PRO A 217 24.11 8.87 9.05
CA PRO A 217 25.34 9.25 8.36
C PRO A 217 25.01 9.95 7.04
N VAL A 218 25.81 10.98 6.69
CA VAL A 218 25.62 11.78 5.47
C VAL A 218 26.15 10.98 4.28
N THR A 219 25.51 9.87 3.96
CA THR A 219 25.88 8.98 2.86
C THR A 219 24.64 8.39 2.19
N MET A 220 24.78 8.01 0.94
CA MET A 220 23.72 7.37 0.17
C MET A 220 23.31 6.01 0.77
N GLU A 221 24.28 5.24 1.23
CA GLU A 221 24.05 3.91 1.83
C GLU A 221 23.17 4.03 3.08
N ALA A 222 23.36 5.08 3.89
CA ALA A 222 22.53 5.32 5.06
C ALA A 222 21.09 5.69 4.67
N THR A 223 20.90 6.50 3.63
CA THR A 223 19.58 6.83 3.09
C THR A 223 18.88 5.58 2.56
N LEU A 224 19.57 4.75 1.76
CA LEU A 224 19.04 3.48 1.25
C LEU A 224 18.67 2.52 2.38
N ALA A 225 19.52 2.40 3.41
CA ALA A 225 19.23 1.53 4.54
C ALA A 225 17.95 1.92 5.28
N VAL A 226 17.62 3.22 5.38
CA VAL A 226 16.33 3.67 5.92
C VAL A 226 15.17 3.21 5.05
N ALA A 227 15.27 3.35 3.74
CA ALA A 227 14.22 2.94 2.81
C ALA A 227 14.03 1.42 2.77
N GLU A 228 15.11 0.67 2.65
CA GLU A 228 15.12 -0.80 2.56
C GLU A 228 14.65 -1.48 3.85
N ARG A 229 14.80 -0.81 4.99
CA ARG A 229 14.25 -1.29 6.26
C ARG A 229 12.71 -1.33 6.26
N ILE A 230 12.07 -0.46 5.46
CA ILE A 230 10.60 -0.45 5.30
C ILE A 230 10.19 -1.48 4.24
N SER A 231 10.76 -1.39 3.05
CA SER A 231 10.41 -2.23 1.91
C SER A 231 11.45 -2.11 0.79
N HIS A 232 11.28 -2.91 -0.26
CA HIS A 232 12.09 -2.81 -1.47
C HIS A 232 11.97 -1.42 -2.10
N VAL A 233 13.13 -0.83 -2.42
CA VAL A 233 13.17 0.44 -3.16
C VAL A 233 12.74 0.19 -4.60
N ARG A 234 11.73 0.94 -5.05
CA ARG A 234 11.23 0.89 -6.42
C ARG A 234 12.27 1.51 -7.36
N GLU A 235 12.79 0.71 -8.27
CA GLU A 235 13.65 1.22 -9.33
C GLU A 235 12.80 1.86 -10.43
N THR A 236 13.14 3.11 -10.78
CA THR A 236 12.48 3.87 -11.83
C THR A 236 13.49 4.25 -12.89
N PHE A 237 13.11 5.04 -13.89
CA PHE A 237 14.07 5.60 -14.84
C PHE A 237 15.04 6.60 -14.22
N PHE A 238 14.77 7.09 -12.99
CA PHE A 238 15.74 7.84 -12.18
C PHE A 238 16.74 6.90 -11.45
N GLY A 239 16.57 5.58 -11.53
CA GLY A 239 17.27 4.59 -10.74
C GLY A 239 16.56 4.27 -9.41
N LYS A 240 17.26 3.60 -8.50
CA LYS A 240 16.80 3.35 -7.12
C LYS A 240 16.97 4.56 -6.22
N HIS A 241 17.95 5.37 -6.52
CA HIS A 241 18.30 6.59 -5.82
C HIS A 241 18.98 7.55 -6.81
N TRP A 242 18.93 8.82 -6.49
CA TRP A 242 19.57 9.87 -7.26
C TRP A 242 19.95 11.06 -6.36
N PHE A 243 20.90 11.82 -6.81
CA PHE A 243 21.25 13.10 -6.19
C PHE A 243 20.45 14.22 -6.86
N VAL A 244 20.07 15.21 -6.06
CA VAL A 244 19.45 16.43 -6.55
C VAL A 244 20.42 17.59 -6.22
N THR A 245 20.94 18.23 -7.24
CA THR A 245 21.82 19.38 -7.14
C THR A 245 21.39 20.43 -8.15
N SER A 246 21.76 21.70 -7.94
CA SER A 246 21.44 22.79 -8.88
C SER A 246 22.43 22.84 -10.04
N ASP A 247 22.72 21.71 -10.67
CA ASP A 247 23.73 21.56 -11.74
C ASP A 247 23.16 21.60 -13.16
N PHE A 248 21.82 21.71 -13.29
CA PHE A 248 21.08 21.72 -14.57
C PHE A 248 21.32 20.46 -15.43
N GLU A 249 21.70 19.36 -14.82
CA GLU A 249 21.96 18.09 -15.52
C GLU A 249 20.71 17.54 -16.23
N ARG A 250 19.52 17.79 -15.65
CA ARG A 250 18.24 17.32 -16.20
C ARG A 250 17.31 18.47 -16.57
N HIS A 251 16.38 18.18 -17.47
CA HIS A 251 15.27 19.08 -17.85
C HIS A 251 14.15 19.07 -16.80
N ASP A 252 14.52 19.15 -15.54
CA ASP A 252 13.63 19.13 -14.40
C ASP A 252 13.93 20.32 -13.49
N THR A 253 12.90 21.01 -13.01
CA THR A 253 13.03 22.19 -12.15
C THR A 253 13.76 21.88 -10.84
N GLY A 254 13.69 20.63 -10.35
CA GLY A 254 14.43 20.16 -9.17
C GLY A 254 15.96 20.29 -9.29
N TYR A 255 16.50 20.31 -10.52
CA TYR A 255 17.92 20.49 -10.80
C TYR A 255 18.30 21.94 -11.08
N THR A 256 17.47 22.89 -10.70
CA THR A 256 17.68 24.32 -10.88
C THR A 256 17.72 25.04 -9.55
N THR A 257 18.00 26.34 -9.58
CA THR A 257 17.93 27.23 -8.41
C THR A 257 16.53 27.80 -8.16
N ALA A 258 15.52 27.41 -8.96
CA ALA A 258 14.17 27.88 -8.81
C ALA A 258 13.49 27.23 -7.59
N ALA A 259 12.61 27.99 -6.93
CA ALA A 259 11.79 27.44 -5.88
C ALA A 259 10.73 26.48 -6.47
N LEU A 260 10.60 25.31 -5.88
CA LEU A 260 9.54 24.37 -6.23
C LEU A 260 8.28 24.69 -5.42
N PRO A 261 7.13 24.90 -6.06
CA PRO A 261 5.87 25.01 -5.34
C PRO A 261 5.46 23.68 -4.73
N VAL A 262 4.44 23.70 -3.88
CA VAL A 262 3.87 22.49 -3.26
C VAL A 262 3.43 21.50 -4.35
N HIS A 263 3.86 20.26 -4.24
CA HIS A 263 3.56 19.19 -5.20
C HIS A 263 3.67 17.81 -4.55
N THR A 264 3.18 16.80 -5.24
CA THR A 264 3.49 15.39 -5.00
C THR A 264 4.34 14.89 -6.15
N ASP A 265 5.28 13.98 -5.86
CA ASP A 265 6.18 13.46 -6.87
C ASP A 265 5.53 12.40 -7.78
N ASN A 266 6.09 12.28 -8.99
CA ASN A 266 5.79 11.21 -9.95
C ASN A 266 4.30 11.08 -10.30
N THR A 267 3.60 12.20 -10.44
CA THR A 267 2.18 12.24 -10.79
C THR A 267 1.87 11.60 -12.14
N HIS A 268 2.88 11.49 -13.01
CA HIS A 268 2.82 10.85 -14.33
C HIS A 268 2.94 9.32 -14.28
N PHE A 269 3.18 8.71 -13.13
CA PHE A 269 3.09 7.26 -12.98
C PHE A 269 1.63 6.82 -12.79
N ASN A 270 1.27 5.65 -13.34
CA ASN A 270 -0.03 5.05 -13.08
C ASN A 270 -0.23 4.80 -11.57
N GLU A 271 0.82 4.34 -10.93
CA GLU A 271 0.92 4.23 -9.49
C GLU A 271 1.98 5.24 -9.00
N PRO A 272 1.57 6.40 -8.48
CA PRO A 272 2.48 7.40 -7.94
C PRO A 272 3.33 6.87 -6.79
N THR A 273 4.36 7.62 -6.44
CA THR A 273 5.24 7.28 -5.32
C THR A 273 4.45 7.27 -4.01
N GLY A 274 4.40 6.11 -3.34
CA GLY A 274 3.72 5.97 -2.05
C GLY A 274 4.53 6.54 -0.89
N LEU A 275 5.86 6.43 -0.96
CA LEU A 275 6.79 6.95 0.04
C LEU A 275 8.08 7.38 -0.63
N ILE A 276 8.58 8.55 -0.26
CA ILE A 276 9.90 9.05 -0.67
C ILE A 276 10.77 9.25 0.57
N VAL A 277 12.04 8.88 0.49
CA VAL A 277 13.03 9.10 1.53
C VAL A 277 14.06 10.10 0.99
N THR A 278 14.21 11.22 1.69
CA THR A 278 15.16 12.27 1.32
C THR A 278 16.10 12.55 2.47
N GLN A 279 17.38 12.82 2.15
CA GLN A 279 18.39 13.26 3.11
C GLN A 279 19.11 14.48 2.54
N MET A 280 19.26 15.52 3.35
CA MET A 280 20.16 16.63 3.04
C MET A 280 21.59 16.15 3.26
N LEU A 281 22.37 16.10 2.18
CA LEU A 281 23.78 15.69 2.23
C LEU A 281 24.72 16.89 2.41
N GLU A 282 24.36 18.01 1.81
CA GLU A 282 25.11 19.26 1.88
C GLU A 282 24.12 20.41 1.92
N GLU A 283 24.30 21.32 2.87
CA GLU A 283 23.46 22.50 3.01
C GLU A 283 24.08 23.65 2.21
N GLY A 284 23.25 24.32 1.41
CA GLY A 284 23.69 25.51 0.68
C GLY A 284 23.80 26.73 1.58
N ASP A 285 24.59 27.73 1.16
CA ASP A 285 24.79 28.99 1.90
C ASP A 285 23.49 29.76 2.16
N SER A 286 22.47 29.56 1.32
CA SER A 286 21.15 30.17 1.47
C SER A 286 20.07 29.41 0.71
N GLY A 287 18.83 29.45 1.19
CA GLY A 287 17.69 28.77 0.57
C GLY A 287 17.57 27.30 0.99
N GLY A 288 16.98 26.47 0.15
CA GLY A 288 16.86 25.03 0.35
C GLY A 288 15.88 24.59 1.45
N THR A 289 15.11 25.51 2.04
CA THR A 289 14.12 25.16 3.08
C THR A 289 13.00 24.34 2.47
N SER A 290 12.76 23.14 3.01
CA SER A 290 11.62 22.30 2.64
C SER A 290 10.39 22.67 3.46
N LEU A 291 9.26 22.87 2.77
CA LEU A 291 7.96 23.12 3.38
C LEU A 291 7.06 21.90 3.16
N LEU A 292 6.46 21.41 4.23
CA LEU A 292 5.48 20.32 4.18
C LEU A 292 4.07 20.88 4.33
N VAL A 293 3.15 20.33 3.54
CA VAL A 293 1.71 20.63 3.60
C VAL A 293 0.95 19.32 3.73
N ASP A 294 0.00 19.28 4.68
CA ASP A 294 -0.93 18.17 4.78
C ASP A 294 -1.98 18.28 3.67
N GLY A 295 -1.79 17.48 2.61
CA GLY A 295 -2.71 17.43 1.48
C GLY A 295 -4.09 16.92 1.86
N PHE A 296 -4.20 16.00 2.81
CA PHE A 296 -5.50 15.48 3.28
C PHE A 296 -6.26 16.54 4.07
N HIS A 297 -5.57 17.32 4.91
CA HIS A 297 -6.18 18.47 5.58
C HIS A 297 -6.69 19.50 4.57
N ALA A 298 -5.88 19.80 3.54
CA ALA A 298 -6.28 20.72 2.49
C ALA A 298 -7.50 20.21 1.70
N ALA A 299 -7.55 18.92 1.36
CA ALA A 299 -8.67 18.29 0.67
C ALA A 299 -9.95 18.31 1.51
N GLU A 300 -9.86 18.01 2.82
CA GLU A 300 -11.02 18.09 3.71
C GLU A 300 -11.53 19.51 3.90
N LYS A 301 -10.61 20.48 3.96
CA LYS A 301 -11.00 21.88 3.99
C LYS A 301 -11.70 22.29 2.71
N LEU A 302 -11.20 21.90 1.53
CA LEU A 302 -11.86 22.14 0.27
C LEU A 302 -13.24 21.49 0.21
N ARG A 303 -13.38 20.26 0.69
CA ARG A 303 -14.67 19.56 0.75
C ARG A 303 -15.72 20.35 1.55
N GLN A 304 -15.30 21.04 2.60
CA GLN A 304 -16.17 21.87 3.45
C GLN A 304 -16.48 23.23 2.82
N ASP A 305 -15.46 23.88 2.26
CA ASP A 305 -15.55 25.26 1.75
C ASP A 305 -16.18 25.31 0.33
N ASP A 306 -15.86 24.32 -0.52
CA ASP A 306 -16.33 24.20 -1.91
C ASP A 306 -16.58 22.72 -2.27
N PRO A 307 -17.73 22.14 -1.89
CA PRO A 307 -18.08 20.75 -2.21
C PRO A 307 -18.14 20.44 -3.71
N GLU A 308 -18.50 21.43 -4.54
CA GLU A 308 -18.57 21.24 -6.00
C GLU A 308 -17.17 21.16 -6.60
N GLY A 309 -16.26 22.03 -6.20
CA GLY A 309 -14.85 21.98 -6.57
C GLY A 309 -14.19 20.67 -6.10
N PHE A 310 -14.48 20.24 -4.88
CA PHE A 310 -14.02 18.94 -4.38
C PHE A 310 -14.53 17.77 -5.24
N ALA A 311 -15.81 17.78 -5.63
CA ALA A 311 -16.39 16.74 -6.47
C ALA A 311 -15.72 16.68 -7.85
N VAL A 312 -15.39 17.82 -8.45
CA VAL A 312 -14.63 17.90 -9.71
C VAL A 312 -13.23 17.30 -9.53
N LEU A 313 -12.47 17.74 -8.51
CA LEU A 313 -11.10 17.27 -8.27
C LEU A 313 -11.01 15.81 -7.85
N SER A 314 -12.11 15.23 -7.34
CA SER A 314 -12.15 13.81 -6.96
C SER A 314 -12.71 12.88 -8.05
N SER A 315 -13.26 13.43 -9.14
CA SER A 315 -13.87 12.61 -10.20
C SER A 315 -13.21 12.79 -11.57
N LEU A 316 -12.65 13.96 -11.86
CA LEU A 316 -12.07 14.26 -13.16
C LEU A 316 -10.61 13.82 -13.20
N PRO A 317 -10.23 12.84 -14.06
CA PRO A 317 -8.83 12.48 -14.23
C PRO A 317 -8.09 13.60 -14.98
N VAL A 318 -7.00 14.06 -14.36
CA VAL A 318 -6.08 15.03 -14.93
C VAL A 318 -4.93 14.26 -15.59
N PRO A 319 -4.59 14.53 -16.87
CA PRO A 319 -3.42 13.93 -17.49
C PRO A 319 -2.15 14.59 -16.97
N HIS A 320 -1.14 13.78 -16.71
CA HIS A 320 0.21 14.21 -16.33
C HIS A 320 1.22 13.58 -17.28
N HIS A 321 2.28 14.28 -17.58
CA HIS A 321 3.38 13.71 -18.33
C HIS A 321 4.73 14.17 -17.79
N PHE A 322 5.76 13.41 -18.11
CA PHE A 322 7.16 13.77 -17.92
C PHE A 322 7.88 13.51 -19.22
N LEU A 323 8.65 14.50 -19.68
CA LEU A 323 9.31 14.50 -20.98
C LEU A 323 10.78 14.80 -20.83
N GLU A 324 11.61 13.87 -21.25
CA GLU A 324 13.05 14.06 -21.49
C GLU A 324 13.39 13.68 -22.96
N PRO A 325 14.59 13.99 -23.47
CA PRO A 325 14.94 13.78 -24.89
C PRO A 325 14.68 12.35 -25.41
N PHE A 326 14.76 11.34 -24.57
CA PHE A 326 14.60 9.94 -24.95
C PHE A 326 13.52 9.20 -24.14
N LEU A 327 12.76 9.92 -23.31
CA LEU A 327 11.79 9.35 -22.42
C LEU A 327 10.53 10.22 -22.37
N HIS A 328 9.38 9.59 -22.61
CA HIS A 328 8.08 10.21 -22.39
C HIS A 328 7.20 9.25 -21.61
N THR A 329 6.85 9.61 -20.39
CA THR A 329 5.90 8.88 -19.55
C THR A 329 4.63 9.68 -19.38
N THR A 330 3.50 9.01 -19.38
CA THR A 330 2.18 9.61 -19.21
C THR A 330 1.36 8.82 -18.20
N GLY A 331 0.60 9.52 -17.41
CA GLY A 331 -0.39 8.94 -16.49
C GLY A 331 -1.59 9.87 -16.36
N ALA A 332 -2.67 9.37 -15.82
CA ALA A 332 -3.84 10.19 -15.52
C ALA A 332 -4.50 9.71 -14.23
N GLY A 333 -5.08 10.64 -13.50
CA GLY A 333 -5.85 10.34 -12.30
C GLY A 333 -6.45 11.60 -11.71
N PRO A 334 -7.44 11.47 -10.82
CA PRO A 334 -7.99 12.63 -10.14
C PRO A 334 -6.95 13.26 -9.21
N VAL A 335 -7.10 14.56 -8.95
CA VAL A 335 -6.24 15.27 -7.98
C VAL A 335 -6.43 14.70 -6.58
N VAL A 336 -7.66 14.37 -6.21
CA VAL A 336 -8.03 13.74 -4.95
C VAL A 336 -8.57 12.35 -5.25
N GLU A 337 -7.83 11.32 -4.90
CA GLU A 337 -8.30 9.94 -5.06
C GLU A 337 -8.97 9.46 -3.77
N LEU A 338 -10.17 8.89 -3.92
CA LEU A 338 -10.94 8.32 -2.83
C LEU A 338 -10.77 6.81 -2.76
N GLU A 339 -10.93 6.22 -1.58
CA GLU A 339 -10.92 4.77 -1.43
C GLU A 339 -12.04 4.12 -2.26
N PRO A 340 -11.73 3.04 -3.00
CA PRO A 340 -12.74 2.29 -3.75
C PRO A 340 -13.88 1.83 -2.83
N GLY A 341 -15.11 2.14 -3.23
CA GLY A 341 -16.30 1.80 -2.42
C GLY A 341 -16.64 2.82 -1.32
N SER A 342 -15.72 3.71 -0.98
CA SER A 342 -15.98 4.85 -0.10
C SER A 342 -16.00 6.15 -0.91
N ARG A 343 -17.12 6.85 -0.94
CA ARG A 343 -17.20 8.20 -1.56
C ARG A 343 -16.70 9.31 -0.63
N ARG A 344 -16.13 8.96 0.50
CA ARG A 344 -15.74 9.89 1.56
C ARG A 344 -14.28 9.81 1.97
N GLU A 345 -13.70 8.62 1.97
CA GLU A 345 -12.36 8.40 2.51
C GLU A 345 -11.30 8.78 1.49
N LEU A 346 -10.39 9.64 1.92
CA LEU A 346 -9.25 10.04 1.11
C LEU A 346 -8.25 8.89 1.06
N LYS A 347 -7.83 8.54 -0.16
CA LYS A 347 -6.80 7.53 -0.40
C LYS A 347 -5.45 8.17 -0.69
N MET A 348 -5.46 9.15 -1.60
CA MET A 348 -4.23 9.74 -2.12
C MET A 348 -4.51 11.11 -2.72
N MET A 349 -3.48 11.94 -2.78
CA MET A 349 -3.48 13.17 -3.58
C MET A 349 -2.43 13.09 -4.68
N ARG A 350 -2.80 13.59 -5.85
CA ARG A 350 -1.94 13.71 -7.04
C ARG A 350 -1.94 15.17 -7.48
N PHE A 351 -0.92 15.90 -7.09
CA PHE A 351 -0.86 17.35 -7.29
C PHE A 351 0.50 17.76 -7.86
N GLY A 352 0.54 18.06 -9.14
CA GLY A 352 1.71 18.61 -9.82
C GLY A 352 1.42 20.03 -10.27
N VAL A 353 2.35 20.94 -10.04
CA VAL A 353 2.24 22.38 -10.39
C VAL A 353 3.16 22.74 -11.57
N LEU A 354 3.88 21.76 -12.08
CA LEU A 354 4.80 22.02 -13.19
C LEU A 354 3.99 22.17 -14.48
N PRO A 355 4.24 23.24 -15.27
CA PRO A 355 3.55 23.43 -16.53
C PRO A 355 3.86 22.26 -17.46
N VAL A 356 2.83 21.85 -18.15
CA VAL A 356 2.84 20.86 -19.22
C VAL A 356 3.61 21.39 -20.42
#